data_aee863ed1f2e7880d3b906363a748887
#
_entry.id   aee863ed1f2e7880d3b906363a748887
#
_cell.length_a   1.000
_cell.length_b   1.000
_cell.length_c   1.000
_cell.angle_alpha   90.00
_cell.angle_beta   90.00
_cell.angle_gamma   90.00
#
_symmetry.space_group_name_H-M   'P 1'
#
loop_
_entity.id
_entity.type
_entity.pdbx_description
1 polymer ?
#
loop_
_entity_poly.entity_id
_entity_poly.type
_entity_poly.pdbx_seq_one_letter_code
_entity_poly.pdbx_strand_id
1 'polypeptide(L)'
;MGKIKVKALERKDVLKATDYIYKAVNSAPTYKEHSLNKKGMERTLSDCVYDPSKCCYLMLDNNKIVGMLGGYISSTWFSSDRILYDMGIFIDEKYR
;
A
#
# COMPACT_ATOMS: atom_id res chain seq x y z
N MET A 1 10.72 22.39 0.21
CA MET A 1 9.91 21.21 -0.06
C MET A 1 10.72 20.19 -0.84
N GLY A 2 10.82 18.96 -0.37
CA GLY A 2 11.55 17.92 -1.07
C GLY A 2 10.86 17.51 -2.37
N LYS A 3 11.59 16.81 -3.22
CA LYS A 3 11.01 16.25 -4.43
C LYS A 3 10.30 14.95 -4.09
N ILE A 4 9.05 14.85 -4.50
CA ILE A 4 8.27 13.63 -4.34
C ILE A 4 8.53 12.72 -5.53
N LYS A 5 8.88 11.47 -5.24
CA LYS A 5 9.03 10.43 -6.25
C LYS A 5 8.00 9.35 -6.00
N VAL A 6 7.47 8.78 -7.08
CA VAL A 6 6.58 7.63 -7.01
C VAL A 6 7.29 6.45 -7.65
N LYS A 7 7.31 5.32 -6.95
CA LYS A 7 7.94 4.11 -7.49
C LYS A 7 7.11 2.88 -7.15
N ALA A 8 7.22 1.85 -7.97
CA ALA A 8 6.61 0.57 -7.68
C ALA A 8 7.34 -0.08 -6.49
N LEU A 9 6.59 -0.78 -5.65
CA LEU A 9 7.15 -1.51 -4.53
C LEU A 9 8.10 -2.60 -5.03
N GLU A 10 9.31 -2.64 -4.46
CA GLU A 10 10.28 -3.68 -4.74
C GLU A 10 10.44 -4.56 -3.50
N ARG A 11 11.01 -5.75 -3.70
CA ARG A 11 11.26 -6.69 -2.60
C ARG A 11 12.01 -6.04 -1.44
N LYS A 12 13.01 -5.23 -1.73
CA LYS A 12 13.83 -4.56 -0.71
C LYS A 12 13.05 -3.55 0.11
N ASP A 13 11.89 -3.11 -0.38
CA ASP A 13 11.08 -2.08 0.27
C ASP A 13 10.02 -2.67 1.20
N VAL A 14 9.77 -3.98 1.13
CA VAL A 14 8.62 -4.61 1.79
C VAL A 14 8.58 -4.34 3.30
N LEU A 15 9.72 -4.49 3.99
CA LEU A 15 9.75 -4.30 5.44
C LEU A 15 9.47 -2.85 5.82
N LYS A 16 10.08 -1.89 5.13
CA LYS A 16 9.83 -0.47 5.38
C LYS A 16 8.38 -0.09 5.08
N ALA A 17 7.84 -0.61 3.98
CA ALA A 17 6.46 -0.35 3.60
C ALA A 17 5.49 -0.95 4.62
N THR A 18 5.80 -2.15 5.13
CA THR A 18 5.00 -2.78 6.18
C THR A 18 4.98 -1.93 7.44
N ASP A 19 6.14 -1.42 7.87
CA ASP A 19 6.21 -0.53 9.02
C ASP A 19 5.41 0.74 8.80
N TYR A 20 5.49 1.31 7.61
CA TYR A 20 4.74 2.51 7.27
C TYR A 20 3.24 2.28 7.36
N ILE A 21 2.73 1.23 6.70
CA ILE A 21 1.29 0.97 6.66
C ILE A 21 0.77 0.56 8.04
N TYR A 22 1.55 -0.18 8.81
CA TYR A 22 1.16 -0.55 10.16
C TYR A 22 0.93 0.69 11.02
N LYS A 23 1.86 1.65 10.98
CA LYS A 23 1.72 2.89 11.73
C LYS A 23 0.55 3.73 11.24
N ALA A 24 0.36 3.81 9.93
CA ALA A 24 -0.73 4.58 9.34
C ALA A 24 -2.09 4.04 9.75
N VAL A 25 -2.28 2.72 9.67
CA VAL A 25 -3.54 2.08 10.05
C VAL A 25 -3.76 2.16 11.55
N ASN A 26 -2.70 1.94 12.34
CA ASN A 26 -2.80 1.95 13.79
C ASN A 26 -3.16 3.33 14.34
N SER A 27 -2.79 4.40 13.66
CA SER A 27 -3.12 5.75 14.10
C SER A 27 -4.43 6.28 13.53
N ALA A 28 -5.06 5.57 12.59
CA ALA A 28 -6.32 5.99 12.00
C ALA A 28 -7.50 5.60 12.92
N PRO A 29 -8.34 6.55 13.35
CA PRO A 29 -9.46 6.24 14.25
C PRO A 29 -10.42 5.20 13.70
N THR A 30 -10.61 5.16 12.40
CA THR A 30 -11.51 4.22 11.73
C THR A 30 -11.14 2.76 11.96
N TYR A 31 -9.86 2.47 12.20
CA TYR A 31 -9.36 1.11 12.31
C TYR A 31 -9.03 0.69 13.76
N LYS A 32 -9.32 1.52 14.74
CA LYS A 32 -8.97 1.23 16.16
C LYS A 32 -9.54 -0.06 16.70
N GLU A 33 -10.71 -0.47 16.21
CA GLU A 33 -11.38 -1.66 16.69
C GLU A 33 -10.89 -2.95 16.05
N HIS A 34 -10.01 -2.85 15.06
CA HIS A 34 -9.49 -4.02 14.37
C HIS A 34 -8.18 -4.48 14.98
N SER A 35 -8.03 -5.80 15.08
CA SER A 35 -6.75 -6.40 15.46
C SER A 35 -5.82 -6.35 14.28
N LEU A 36 -4.72 -5.62 14.39
CA LEU A 36 -3.78 -5.47 13.29
C LEU A 36 -2.84 -6.67 13.23
N ASN A 37 -2.60 -7.17 12.02
CA ASN A 37 -1.72 -8.28 11.75
C ASN A 37 -0.58 -7.83 10.87
N LYS A 38 0.55 -7.46 11.50
CA LYS A 38 1.70 -6.93 10.78
C LYS A 38 2.30 -7.96 9.81
N LYS A 39 2.34 -9.23 10.19
CA LYS A 39 2.82 -10.30 9.31
C LYS A 39 1.92 -10.49 8.09
N GLY A 40 0.61 -10.36 8.29
CA GLY A 40 -0.34 -10.40 7.19
C GLY A 40 -0.16 -9.24 6.23
N MET A 41 0.13 -8.04 6.75
CA MET A 41 0.45 -6.88 5.93
C MET A 41 1.72 -7.11 5.10
N GLU A 42 2.76 -7.65 5.74
CA GLU A 42 4.00 -7.97 5.05
C GLU A 42 3.78 -8.97 3.92
N ARG A 43 2.98 -10.00 4.18
CA ARG A 43 2.65 -11.01 3.17
C ARG A 43 1.89 -10.37 1.99
N THR A 44 0.91 -9.53 2.28
CA THR A 44 0.14 -8.84 1.25
C THR A 44 1.03 -7.96 0.39
N LEU A 45 1.95 -7.23 1.01
CA LEU A 45 2.89 -6.39 0.27
C LEU A 45 3.88 -7.21 -0.55
N SER A 46 4.34 -8.33 -0.02
CA SER A 46 5.18 -9.26 -0.79
C SER A 46 4.44 -9.78 -2.02
N ASP A 47 3.16 -10.11 -1.87
CA ASP A 47 2.34 -10.54 -3.01
C ASP A 47 2.26 -9.46 -4.07
N CYS A 48 2.21 -8.19 -3.69
CA CYS A 48 2.20 -7.09 -4.65
C CYS A 48 3.47 -7.02 -5.49
N VAL A 49 4.59 -7.54 -4.99
CA VAL A 49 5.84 -7.58 -5.73
C VAL A 49 5.84 -8.70 -6.77
N TYR A 50 5.28 -9.84 -6.43
CA TYR A 50 5.41 -11.06 -7.24
C TYR A 50 4.19 -11.42 -8.07
N ASP A 51 3.01 -10.96 -7.66
CA ASP A 51 1.76 -11.30 -8.35
C ASP A 51 1.43 -10.22 -9.39
N PRO A 52 1.41 -10.55 -10.71
CA PRO A 52 1.15 -9.55 -11.75
C PRO A 52 -0.26 -8.95 -11.70
N SER A 53 -1.19 -9.56 -10.94
CA SER A 53 -2.54 -9.01 -10.77
C SER A 53 -2.61 -8.00 -9.63
N LYS A 54 -1.52 -7.76 -8.92
CA LYS A 54 -1.46 -6.84 -7.78
C LYS A 54 -0.41 -5.78 -8.01
N CYS A 55 -0.61 -4.62 -7.42
CA CYS A 55 0.37 -3.55 -7.51
C CYS A 55 0.42 -2.77 -6.19
N CYS A 56 1.56 -2.16 -5.95
CA CYS A 56 1.73 -1.24 -4.84
C CYS A 56 2.77 -0.20 -5.25
N TYR A 57 2.45 1.06 -5.00
CA TYR A 57 3.33 2.18 -5.31
C TYR A 57 3.62 2.95 -4.04
N LEU A 58 4.85 3.40 -3.92
CA LEU A 58 5.30 4.20 -2.80
C LEU A 58 5.52 5.64 -3.24
N MET A 59 5.13 6.59 -2.39
CA MET A 59 5.51 7.99 -2.52
C MET A 59 6.67 8.24 -1.59
N LEU A 60 7.75 8.77 -2.12
CA LEU A 60 8.97 9.02 -1.36
C LEU A 60 9.34 10.50 -1.37
N ASP A 61 9.73 11.00 -0.21
CA ASP A 61 10.35 12.31 -0.06
C ASP A 61 11.74 12.08 0.53
N ASN A 62 12.79 12.30 -0.28
CA ASN A 62 14.18 12.02 0.11
C ASN A 62 14.34 10.59 0.68
N ASN A 63 13.81 9.62 -0.04
CA ASN A 63 13.86 8.19 0.31
C ASN A 63 13.04 7.81 1.55
N LYS A 64 12.26 8.74 2.08
CA LYS A 64 11.33 8.45 3.17
C LYS A 64 9.94 8.19 2.59
N ILE A 65 9.31 7.10 3.01
CA ILE A 65 7.95 6.79 2.57
C ILE A 65 6.98 7.78 3.21
N VAL A 66 6.25 8.51 2.37
CA VAL A 66 5.24 9.48 2.81
C VAL A 66 3.85 9.17 2.28
N GLY A 67 3.73 8.11 1.49
CA GLY A 67 2.45 7.66 0.98
C GLY A 67 2.57 6.29 0.35
N MET A 68 1.43 5.63 0.20
CA MET A 68 1.35 4.29 -0.40
C MET A 68 -0.02 4.09 -1.04
N LEU A 69 -0.02 3.47 -2.21
CA LEU A 69 -1.22 3.07 -2.92
C LEU A 69 -1.08 1.60 -3.30
N GLY A 70 -2.07 0.79 -2.95
CA GLY A 70 -2.13 -0.61 -3.35
C GLY A 70 -3.40 -0.94 -4.10
N GLY A 71 -3.33 -1.92 -4.99
CA GLY A 71 -4.48 -2.35 -5.75
C GLY A 71 -4.31 -3.74 -6.35
N TYR A 72 -5.39 -4.30 -6.86
CA TYR A 72 -5.37 -5.59 -7.54
C TYR A 72 -6.37 -5.59 -8.70
N ILE A 73 -6.07 -6.40 -9.71
CA ILE A 73 -6.91 -6.54 -10.90
C ILE A 73 -7.73 -7.82 -10.77
N SER A 74 -9.04 -7.71 -10.98
CA SER A 74 -9.93 -8.85 -10.93
C SER A 74 -11.10 -8.65 -11.87
N SER A 75 -11.79 -9.74 -12.20
CA SER A 75 -13.03 -9.69 -12.96
C SER A 75 -14.21 -9.51 -12.02
N THR A 76 -15.27 -8.88 -12.52
CA THR A 76 -16.52 -8.83 -11.77
C THR A 76 -17.20 -10.18 -11.83
N TRP A 77 -18.13 -10.43 -10.89
CA TRP A 77 -18.85 -11.72 -10.86
C TRP A 77 -19.85 -11.86 -12.02
N PHE A 78 -20.20 -10.75 -12.66
CA PHE A 78 -21.21 -10.74 -13.72
C PHE A 78 -20.61 -10.46 -15.11
N SER A 79 -19.30 -10.34 -15.23
CA SER A 79 -18.66 -9.94 -16.47
C SER A 79 -17.23 -10.46 -16.51
N SER A 80 -16.69 -10.59 -17.71
CA SER A 80 -15.27 -10.91 -17.90
C SER A 80 -14.39 -9.67 -17.95
N ASP A 81 -14.98 -8.49 -17.80
CA ASP A 81 -14.21 -7.25 -17.77
C ASP A 81 -13.27 -7.21 -16.57
N ARG A 82 -12.07 -6.69 -16.79
CA ARG A 82 -11.07 -6.57 -15.73
C ARG A 82 -11.16 -5.19 -15.10
N ILE A 83 -11.20 -5.15 -13.79
CA ILE A 83 -11.34 -3.93 -13.01
C ILE A 83 -10.20 -3.86 -12.01
N LEU A 84 -9.61 -2.68 -11.86
CA LEU A 84 -8.63 -2.41 -10.82
C LEU A 84 -9.38 -2.02 -9.53
N TYR A 85 -9.21 -2.82 -8.50
CA TYR A 85 -9.74 -2.53 -7.17
C TYR A 85 -8.63 -1.94 -6.32
N ASP A 86 -8.90 -0.82 -5.63
CA ASP A 86 -7.91 -0.28 -4.73
C ASP A 86 -7.97 -1.01 -3.38
N MET A 87 -6.80 -1.26 -2.78
CA MET A 87 -6.69 -1.84 -1.44
C MET A 87 -6.47 -0.76 -0.38
N GLY A 88 -6.26 0.48 -0.81
CA GLY A 88 -6.10 1.59 0.10
C GLY A 88 -5.11 2.61 -0.44
N ILE A 89 -5.33 3.85 -0.04
CA ILE A 89 -4.45 4.98 -0.32
C ILE A 89 -4.13 5.62 1.03
N PHE A 90 -2.84 5.70 1.35
CA PHE A 90 -2.38 6.31 2.60
C PHE A 90 -1.36 7.38 2.26
N ILE A 91 -1.59 8.60 2.73
CA ILE A 91 -0.69 9.72 2.50
C ILE A 91 -0.53 10.45 3.83
N ASP A 92 0.72 10.76 4.20
CA ASP A 92 1.00 11.54 5.40
C ASP A 92 0.24 12.86 5.34
N GLU A 93 -0.29 13.28 6.47
CA GLU A 93 -1.16 14.44 6.55
C GLU A 93 -0.55 15.69 5.90
N LYS A 94 0.71 15.95 6.13
CA LYS A 94 1.37 17.14 5.60
C LYS A 94 1.59 17.13 4.08
N TYR A 95 1.33 15.99 3.43
CA TYR A 95 1.47 15.84 1.98
C TYR A 95 0.12 15.74 1.26
N ARG A 96 -0.97 15.87 1.99
CA ARG A 96 -2.32 15.82 1.41
C ARG A 96 -2.73 17.13 0.76
#